data_a37540a0f6e5580a3797bf738fb9c5a1
#
_entry.id   a37540a0f6e5580a3797bf738fb9c5a1
#
_cell.length_a   1.000
_cell.length_b   1.000
_cell.length_c   1.000
_cell.angle_alpha   90.00
_cell.angle_beta   90.00
_cell.angle_gamma   90.00
#
_symmetry.space_group_name_H-M   'P 1'
#
loop_
_entity.id
_entity.type
_entity.pdbx_description
1 polymer ?
#
loop_
_entity_poly.entity_id
_entity_poly.type
_entity_poly.pdbx_seq_one_letter_code
_entity_poly.pdbx_strand_id
1 'polypeptide(L)'
;FYEEGTVVTTKQQMNETFVKDEDRTSYYVIAQDIVMQYLKNPTSAKFPWGTDEIGFAKSGNVIAVQGYVDATNSFGGQVRSQWTVEFRVTDLAALSYEILYVNVDGQSSGTYIELN
;
A
#
# COMPACT_ATOMS: atom_id res chain seq x y z
N PHE A 1 -1.31 -7.94 -16.34
CA PHE A 1 -1.34 -8.64 -15.61
C PHE A 1 -2.57 -9.11 -15.15
N TYR A 2 -3.52 -8.89 -15.40
CA TYR A 2 -4.51 -9.63 -15.21
C TYR A 2 -5.40 -9.21 -16.14
N GLU A 3 -5.89 -9.91 -16.53
CA GLU A 3 -6.63 -9.92 -17.38
C GLU A 3 -7.30 -9.18 -17.37
N GLU A 4 -7.47 -8.78 -18.07
CA GLU A 4 -8.11 -8.01 -18.26
C GLU A 4 -8.36 -7.24 -17.41
N GLY A 5 -7.66 -6.21 -17.25
CA GLY A 5 -7.96 -5.24 -16.31
C GLY A 5 -8.23 -5.77 -14.96
N THR A 6 -7.71 -6.88 -14.68
CA THR A 6 -7.94 -7.46 -13.41
C THR A 6 -7.18 -6.71 -12.37
N VAL A 7 -7.84 -6.43 -11.29
CA VAL A 7 -7.22 -5.82 -10.16
C VAL A 7 -6.19 -6.76 -9.58
N VAL A 8 -5.10 -6.23 -9.07
CA VAL A 8 -4.12 -7.03 -8.36
C VAL A 8 -4.80 -7.64 -7.16
N THR A 9 -4.87 -8.95 -7.10
CA THR A 9 -5.65 -9.62 -6.08
C THR A 9 -4.83 -10.48 -5.15
N THR A 10 -3.61 -10.85 -5.51
CA THR A 10 -2.83 -11.71 -4.66
C THR A 10 -1.44 -11.13 -4.47
N LYS A 11 -0.89 -11.41 -3.30
CA LYS A 11 0.46 -10.98 -3.00
C LYS A 11 1.47 -11.59 -3.96
N GLN A 12 1.28 -12.85 -4.32
CA GLN A 12 2.17 -13.52 -5.24
C GLN A 12 2.14 -12.86 -6.61
N GLN A 13 0.96 -12.52 -7.09
CA GLN A 13 0.81 -11.83 -8.35
C GLN A 13 1.51 -10.48 -8.33
N MET A 14 1.36 -9.76 -7.24
CA MET A 14 1.99 -8.45 -7.09
C MET A 14 3.51 -8.58 -7.11
N ASN A 15 4.04 -9.61 -6.45
CA ASN A 15 5.49 -9.79 -6.38
C ASN A 15 6.10 -10.24 -7.69
N GLU A 16 5.31 -10.78 -8.59
CA GLU A 16 5.78 -11.15 -9.91
C GLU A 16 5.92 -9.95 -10.83
N THR A 17 5.36 -8.82 -10.44
CA THR A 17 5.56 -7.58 -11.16
C THR A 17 6.95 -7.07 -10.81
N PHE A 18 7.72 -6.69 -11.83
CA PHE A 18 9.12 -6.33 -11.60
C PHE A 18 9.26 -5.01 -10.89
N VAL A 19 9.17 -5.04 -9.57
CA VAL A 19 9.47 -3.90 -8.74
C VAL A 19 10.83 -4.13 -8.14
N LYS A 20 11.79 -3.28 -8.44
CA LYS A 20 13.16 -3.43 -7.97
C LYS A 20 13.21 -3.33 -6.45
N ASP A 21 14.09 -4.11 -5.83
CA ASP A 21 14.20 -4.11 -4.38
C ASP A 21 14.48 -2.73 -3.81
N GLU A 22 15.32 -1.96 -4.47
CA GLU A 22 15.64 -0.62 -4.02
C GLU A 22 14.43 0.31 -4.10
N ASP A 23 13.53 0.08 -5.05
CA ASP A 23 12.32 0.88 -5.19
C ASP A 23 11.25 0.45 -4.21
N ARG A 24 11.25 -0.82 -3.80
CA ARG A 24 10.25 -1.33 -2.86
C ARG A 24 10.28 -0.55 -1.55
N THR A 25 11.46 -0.23 -1.05
CA THR A 25 11.56 0.54 0.18
C THR A 25 10.91 1.89 0.03
N SER A 26 11.17 2.58 -1.08
CA SER A 26 10.56 3.88 -1.34
C SER A 26 9.05 3.79 -1.45
N TYR A 27 8.56 2.79 -2.18
CA TYR A 27 7.12 2.60 -2.32
C TYR A 27 6.47 2.27 -0.99
N TYR A 28 7.15 1.48 -0.16
CA TYR A 28 6.62 1.13 1.15
C TYR A 28 6.56 2.36 2.07
N VAL A 29 7.57 3.22 2.01
CA VAL A 29 7.56 4.46 2.78
C VAL A 29 6.36 5.32 2.39
N ILE A 30 6.10 5.45 1.08
CA ILE A 30 4.94 6.19 0.60
C ILE A 30 3.66 5.53 1.10
N ALA A 31 3.56 4.20 0.99
CA ALA A 31 2.37 3.48 1.42
C ALA A 31 2.11 3.68 2.91
N GLN A 32 3.15 3.62 3.74
CA GLN A 32 3.01 3.84 5.17
C GLN A 32 2.49 5.25 5.44
N ASP A 33 2.99 6.24 4.73
CA ASP A 33 2.56 7.61 4.90
C ASP A 33 1.07 7.76 4.57
N ILE A 34 0.63 7.12 3.49
CA ILE A 34 -0.77 7.16 3.10
C ILE A 34 -1.64 6.49 4.17
N VAL A 35 -1.27 5.29 4.59
CA VAL A 35 -2.06 4.53 5.55
C VAL A 35 -2.20 5.29 6.87
N MET A 36 -1.13 5.91 7.32
CA MET A 36 -1.17 6.65 8.59
C MET A 36 -2.17 7.80 8.57
N GLN A 37 -2.48 8.34 7.40
CA GLN A 37 -3.47 9.40 7.30
C GLN A 37 -4.89 8.90 7.58
N TYR A 38 -5.09 7.59 7.54
CA TYR A 38 -6.40 6.98 7.71
C TYR A 38 -6.53 6.19 9.00
N LEU A 39 -5.52 6.21 9.85
CA LEU A 39 -5.58 5.55 11.15
C LEU A 39 -6.09 6.52 12.19
N LYS A 40 -6.84 5.99 13.16
CA LYS A 40 -7.34 6.82 14.26
C LYS A 40 -6.22 7.24 15.20
N ASN A 41 -5.22 6.38 15.35
CA ASN A 41 -4.11 6.65 16.27
C ASN A 41 -2.80 6.35 15.54
N PRO A 42 -2.40 7.22 14.60
CA PRO A 42 -1.25 6.92 13.77
C PRO A 42 0.07 6.82 14.53
N THR A 43 0.19 7.49 15.68
CA THR A 43 1.43 7.42 16.45
C THR A 43 1.65 6.04 17.05
N SER A 44 0.61 5.21 17.15
CA SER A 44 0.73 3.85 17.67
C SER A 44 1.04 2.85 16.56
N ALA A 45 1.09 3.27 15.31
CA ALA A 45 1.22 2.37 14.17
C ALA A 45 2.56 1.65 14.18
N LYS A 46 2.51 0.34 13.96
CA LYS A 46 3.70 -0.49 13.82
C LYS A 46 3.56 -1.28 12.54
N PHE A 47 4.41 -0.97 11.59
CA PHE A 47 4.44 -1.65 10.31
C PHE A 47 5.52 -2.74 10.32
N PRO A 48 5.36 -3.81 9.55
CA PRO A 48 6.41 -4.83 9.44
C PRO A 48 7.74 -4.22 9.02
N TRP A 49 8.80 -4.76 9.57
CA TRP A 49 10.15 -4.40 9.16
C TRP A 49 10.44 -4.98 7.78
N GLY A 50 11.02 -4.19 6.92
CA GLY A 50 11.37 -4.68 5.59
C GLY A 50 10.15 -4.89 4.71
N THR A 51 10.37 -5.49 3.57
CA THR A 51 9.32 -5.62 2.54
C THR A 51 8.92 -7.07 2.26
N ASP A 52 9.40 -8.03 3.04
CA ASP A 52 9.17 -9.44 2.76
C ASP A 52 7.70 -9.83 2.84
N GLU A 53 6.94 -9.17 3.71
CA GLU A 53 5.53 -9.48 3.90
C GLU A 53 4.62 -8.49 3.18
N ILE A 54 5.19 -7.66 2.32
CA ILE A 54 4.45 -6.60 1.63
C ILE A 54 4.31 -6.97 0.17
N GLY A 55 3.11 -6.82 -0.37
CA GLY A 55 2.85 -7.07 -1.78
C GLY A 55 2.97 -5.78 -2.58
N PHE A 56 3.54 -5.89 -3.77
CA PHE A 56 3.72 -4.75 -4.67
C PHE A 56 3.26 -5.11 -6.06
N ALA A 57 2.68 -4.14 -6.75
CA ALA A 57 2.40 -4.25 -8.17
C ALA A 57 2.65 -2.88 -8.81
N LYS A 58 3.03 -2.90 -10.06
CA LYS A 58 3.37 -1.66 -10.76
C LYS A 58 2.87 -1.72 -12.19
N SER A 59 2.30 -0.63 -12.64
CA SER A 59 1.93 -0.44 -14.04
C SER A 59 2.26 1.00 -14.39
N GLY A 60 3.32 1.20 -15.19
CA GLY A 60 3.80 2.54 -15.47
C GLY A 60 4.26 3.21 -14.18
N ASN A 61 3.67 4.34 -13.85
CA ASN A 61 3.97 5.04 -12.61
C ASN A 61 2.89 4.85 -11.53
N VAL A 62 1.95 3.92 -11.76
CA VAL A 62 0.93 3.58 -10.77
C VAL A 62 1.40 2.38 -10.00
N ILE A 63 1.40 2.51 -8.68
CA ILE A 63 1.93 1.48 -7.78
C ILE A 63 0.82 1.07 -6.82
N ALA A 64 0.67 -0.23 -6.63
CA ALA A 64 -0.21 -0.78 -5.62
C ALA A 64 0.63 -1.47 -4.56
N VAL A 65 0.33 -1.22 -3.31
CA VAL A 65 1.04 -1.81 -2.17
C VAL A 65 0.01 -2.37 -1.21
N GLN A 66 0.28 -3.54 -0.66
CA GLN A 66 -0.64 -4.23 0.23
C GLN A 66 0.13 -4.79 1.41
N GLY A 67 -0.42 -4.62 2.59
CA GLY A 67 0.22 -5.12 3.80
C GLY A 67 -0.69 -5.03 5.00
N TYR A 68 -0.10 -4.99 6.19
CA TYR A 68 -0.85 -4.83 7.42
C TYR A 68 -0.14 -3.85 8.34
N VAL A 69 -0.89 -3.37 9.32
CA VAL A 69 -0.35 -2.48 10.35
C VAL A 69 -1.01 -2.82 11.68
N ASP A 70 -0.24 -2.78 12.75
CA ASP A 70 -0.73 -2.94 14.10
C ASP A 70 -0.83 -1.55 14.74
N ALA A 71 -2.01 -1.20 15.23
CA ALA A 71 -2.23 0.11 15.84
C ALA A 71 -3.26 -0.04 16.96
N THR A 72 -3.32 0.93 17.85
CA THR A 72 -4.31 0.89 18.91
C THR A 72 -5.64 1.45 18.40
N ASN A 73 -6.74 0.84 18.86
CA ASN A 73 -8.07 1.34 18.55
C ASN A 73 -8.48 2.39 19.57
N SER A 74 -9.72 2.88 19.47
CA SER A 74 -10.20 3.94 20.37
C SER A 74 -10.33 3.50 21.83
N PHE A 75 -10.28 2.20 22.08
CA PHE A 75 -10.35 1.66 23.44
C PHE A 75 -8.99 1.29 24.01
N GLY A 76 -7.92 1.60 23.26
CA GLY A 76 -6.56 1.30 23.70
C GLY A 76 -6.09 -0.13 23.41
N GLY A 77 -6.93 -0.95 22.80
CA GLY A 77 -6.53 -2.30 22.42
C GLY A 77 -5.75 -2.29 21.10
N GLN A 78 -4.78 -3.19 20.99
CA GLN A 78 -3.99 -3.30 19.76
C GLN A 78 -4.74 -4.15 18.74
N VAL A 79 -4.85 -3.66 17.53
CA VAL A 79 -5.59 -4.31 16.45
C VAL A 79 -4.72 -4.33 15.20
N ARG A 80 -4.75 -5.46 14.48
CA ARG A 80 -4.08 -5.56 13.20
C ARG A 80 -5.08 -5.25 12.10
N SER A 81 -4.72 -4.31 11.23
CA SER A 81 -5.55 -3.91 10.10
C SER A 81 -4.85 -4.25 8.81
N GLN A 82 -5.58 -4.82 7.86
CA GLN A 82 -5.08 -5.06 6.51
C GLN A 82 -5.30 -3.78 5.71
N TRP A 83 -4.35 -3.46 4.83
CA TRP A 83 -4.50 -2.27 4.01
C TRP A 83 -4.00 -2.51 2.60
N THR A 84 -4.57 -1.75 1.69
CA THR A 84 -4.15 -1.70 0.29
C THR A 84 -4.19 -0.25 -0.14
N VAL A 85 -3.14 0.22 -0.77
CA VAL A 85 -3.09 1.57 -1.30
C VAL A 85 -2.66 1.53 -2.74
N GLU A 86 -3.11 2.52 -3.50
CA GLU A 86 -2.69 2.68 -4.88
C GLU A 86 -2.38 4.14 -5.09
N PHE A 87 -1.24 4.43 -5.67
CA PHE A 87 -0.82 5.80 -5.87
C PHE A 87 -0.03 5.92 -7.17
N ARG A 88 -0.01 7.15 -7.69
CA ARG A 88 0.80 7.48 -8.86
C ARG A 88 2.03 8.23 -8.40
N VAL A 89 3.20 7.72 -8.77
CA VAL A 89 4.45 8.39 -8.41
C VAL A 89 4.70 9.52 -9.40
N THR A 90 4.87 10.72 -8.89
CA THR A 90 5.17 11.87 -9.72
C THR A 90 6.67 12.18 -9.70
N ASP A 91 7.34 11.90 -8.59
CA ASP A 91 8.79 12.07 -8.47
C ASP A 91 9.27 11.15 -7.36
N LEU A 92 9.84 10.00 -7.73
CA LEU A 92 10.24 9.01 -6.73
C LEU A 92 11.39 9.52 -5.86
N ALA A 93 12.33 10.25 -6.41
CA ALA A 93 13.45 10.77 -5.64
C ALA A 93 12.98 11.71 -4.54
N ALA A 94 11.93 12.47 -4.80
CA ALA A 94 11.34 13.37 -3.82
C ALA A 94 10.22 12.72 -3.03
N LEU A 95 9.90 11.46 -3.31
CA LEU A 95 8.77 10.75 -2.71
C LEU A 95 7.46 11.51 -2.92
N SER A 96 7.30 12.11 -4.09
CA SER A 96 6.08 12.82 -4.46
C SER A 96 5.12 11.86 -5.13
N TYR A 97 3.85 11.92 -4.75
CA TYR A 97 2.86 10.97 -5.24
C TYR A 97 1.47 11.58 -5.19
N GLU A 98 0.57 10.93 -5.91
CA GLU A 98 -0.84 11.26 -5.91
C GLU A 98 -1.60 10.02 -5.43
N ILE A 99 -2.43 10.16 -4.40
CA ILE A 99 -3.21 9.03 -3.87
C ILE A 99 -4.37 8.75 -4.80
N LEU A 100 -4.50 7.48 -5.23
CA LEU A 100 -5.59 7.06 -6.10
C LEU A 100 -6.62 6.24 -5.36
N TYR A 101 -6.18 5.42 -4.39
CA TYR A 101 -7.08 4.53 -3.68
C TYR A 101 -6.46 4.14 -2.34
N VAL A 102 -7.29 4.08 -1.33
CA VAL A 102 -6.88 3.62 0.00
C VAL A 102 -7.97 2.70 0.54
N ASN A 103 -7.58 1.57 1.07
CA ASN A 103 -8.46 0.67 1.77
C ASN A 103 -7.76 0.23 3.04
N VAL A 104 -8.33 0.56 4.18
CA VAL A 104 -7.79 0.15 5.47
C VAL A 104 -8.90 -0.61 6.20
N ASP A 105 -8.63 -1.88 6.48
CA ASP A 105 -9.54 -2.72 7.25
C ASP A 105 -10.94 -2.78 6.62
N GLY A 106 -11.00 -2.82 5.30
CA GLY A 106 -12.25 -2.91 4.55
C GLY A 106 -12.91 -1.60 4.24
N GLN A 107 -12.42 -0.48 4.76
CA GLN A 107 -12.98 0.84 4.48
C GLN A 107 -12.14 1.49 3.40
N SER A 108 -12.76 1.81 2.28
CA SER A 108 -12.05 2.32 1.12
C SER A 108 -12.38 3.76 0.81
N SER A 109 -11.43 4.41 0.15
CA SER A 109 -11.57 5.77 -0.34
C SER A 109 -10.88 5.84 -1.68
N GLY A 110 -11.44 6.58 -2.64
CA GLY A 110 -10.88 6.74 -3.95
C GLY A 110 -11.37 5.66 -4.91
N THR A 111 -10.81 5.65 -6.10
CA THR A 111 -11.16 4.71 -7.15
C THR A 111 -10.01 3.74 -7.37
N TYR A 112 -10.28 2.47 -7.19
CA TYR A 112 -9.27 1.44 -7.41
C TYR A 112 -9.03 1.28 -8.91
N ILE A 113 -7.78 1.40 -9.32
CA ILE A 113 -7.39 1.27 -10.72
C ILE A 113 -6.87 -0.14 -10.94
N GLU A 114 -7.41 -0.81 -11.94
CA GLU A 114 -6.95 -2.14 -12.28
C GLU A 114 -5.59 -2.05 -12.95
N LEU A 115 -4.68 -2.89 -12.50
CA LEU A 115 -3.31 -2.91 -13.03
C LEU A 115 -3.12 -4.14 -13.91
N ASN A 116 -2.75 -3.90 -15.15
CA ASN A 116 -2.53 -5.01 -16.08
C ASN A 116 -1.07 -5.19 -16.36
#